data_44a9cea04a5f20374cdaeee93c6af8cf
#
_entry.id   44a9cea04a5f20374cdaeee93c6af8cf
#
_cell.length_a   1.000
_cell.length_b   1.000
_cell.length_c   1.000
_cell.angle_alpha   90.00
_cell.angle_beta   90.00
_cell.angle_gamma   90.00
#
_symmetry.space_group_name_H-M   'P 1'
#
loop_
_entity.id
_entity.type
_entity.pdbx_description
1 polymer ?
#
loop_
_entity_poly.entity_id
_entity_poly.type
_entity_poly.pdbx_seq_one_letter_code
_entity_poly.pdbx_strand_id
1 'polypeptide(L)'
;MLKSYKFRIYPNKTQVKKLEQTFGCCGFVWNQYVEMFNNGEKLKSITELKKEFVFLNDVSIVALQQVERNVHKTLTQFFNKDRKVKLGRPNFKTKKSKQSFSLSVQGYHMYDRHIHIARVDKVKIVYDREIDERAKYFHATVTKTKTNKYYVSIHVDEPMGKNYIRTNRSIGIDLGISHFATLSNGMFLDSPRFISDNQAKIKRLQRFLAKKKKDSVRYRKLKLRIAKIYESITNKRNLFIHRFTSWLVKNYDLICIEDLDVESMKQSKFSKSLVNVCFAEFRRQLTYKCQWKKKILVPVNRWFKSSKKCSRCGNVKQTLSISERTYVCSNCRAVIDRDLNAAINIHVLGFNSALRTLSTEVAKYDEVFTRIKETR
;
A
#
# COMPACT_ATOMS: atom_id res chain seq x y z
N MET A 1 9.89 -4.66 -14.92
CA MET A 1 9.20 -4.81 -13.62
C MET A 1 8.83 -3.45 -13.08
N LEU A 2 7.52 -3.19 -12.91
CA LEU A 2 7.03 -1.87 -12.46
C LEU A 2 7.37 -1.63 -10.98
N LYS A 3 8.04 -0.51 -10.71
CA LYS A 3 8.39 -0.03 -9.36
C LYS A 3 8.02 1.45 -9.19
N SER A 4 7.90 1.86 -7.93
CA SER A 4 7.70 3.26 -7.56
C SER A 4 8.71 3.66 -6.49
N TYR A 5 9.54 4.63 -6.80
CA TYR A 5 10.56 5.19 -5.92
C TYR A 5 10.09 6.51 -5.35
N LYS A 6 10.00 6.60 -4.02
CA LYS A 6 9.56 7.81 -3.34
C LYS A 6 10.76 8.47 -2.65
N PHE A 7 11.15 9.64 -3.15
CA PHE A 7 12.26 10.43 -2.64
C PHE A 7 11.79 11.70 -1.95
N ARG A 8 12.59 12.17 -1.00
CA ARG A 8 12.41 13.45 -0.36
C ARG A 8 12.98 14.56 -1.23
N ILE A 9 12.17 15.63 -1.43
CA ILE A 9 12.64 16.87 -2.10
C ILE A 9 12.61 18.06 -1.14
N TYR A 10 13.51 19.01 -1.37
CA TYR A 10 13.74 20.17 -0.51
C TYR A 10 13.60 21.47 -1.31
N PRO A 11 12.36 21.90 -1.62
CA PRO A 11 12.14 23.14 -2.35
C PRO A 11 12.50 24.37 -1.49
N ASN A 12 13.08 25.39 -2.10
CA ASN A 12 13.29 26.70 -1.50
C ASN A 12 11.98 27.51 -1.41
N LYS A 13 12.01 28.70 -0.81
CA LYS A 13 10.79 29.52 -0.60
C LYS A 13 10.04 29.83 -1.90
N THR A 14 10.73 30.16 -2.97
CA THR A 14 10.14 30.47 -4.29
C THR A 14 9.53 29.22 -4.91
N GLN A 15 10.26 28.11 -4.87
CA GLN A 15 9.78 26.82 -5.38
C GLN A 15 8.56 26.31 -4.59
N VAL A 16 8.52 26.53 -3.26
CA VAL A 16 7.33 26.23 -2.45
C VAL A 16 6.11 27.00 -2.96
N LYS A 17 6.23 28.31 -3.25
CA LYS A 17 5.12 29.10 -3.81
C LYS A 17 4.61 28.50 -5.12
N LYS A 18 5.50 28.17 -6.06
CA LYS A 18 5.16 27.56 -7.34
C LYS A 18 4.51 26.16 -7.19
N LEU A 19 5.00 25.34 -6.26
CA LEU A 19 4.39 24.04 -5.95
C LEU A 19 2.98 24.20 -5.35
N GLU A 20 2.78 25.13 -4.42
CA GLU A 20 1.46 25.42 -3.82
C GLU A 20 0.48 25.90 -4.88
N GLN A 21 0.93 26.78 -5.78
CA GLN A 21 0.12 27.26 -6.92
C GLN A 21 -0.27 26.07 -7.83
N THR A 22 0.68 25.19 -8.15
CA THR A 22 0.41 23.98 -8.96
C THR A 22 -0.61 23.06 -8.28
N PHE A 23 -0.48 22.82 -6.96
CA PHE A 23 -1.50 22.05 -6.21
C PHE A 23 -2.88 22.70 -6.27
N GLY A 24 -2.93 24.04 -6.12
CA GLY A 24 -4.18 24.81 -6.19
C GLY A 24 -4.84 24.68 -7.55
N CYS A 25 -4.09 24.95 -8.63
CA CYS A 25 -4.59 24.87 -10.01
C CYS A 25 -5.05 23.46 -10.37
N CYS A 26 -4.30 22.43 -10.00
CA CYS A 26 -4.72 21.03 -10.20
C CYS A 26 -5.99 20.66 -9.41
N GLY A 27 -6.15 21.21 -8.21
CA GLY A 27 -7.37 21.07 -7.42
C GLY A 27 -8.57 21.79 -8.04
N PHE A 28 -8.35 23.01 -8.53
CA PHE A 28 -9.35 23.81 -9.22
C PHE A 28 -9.86 23.12 -10.49
N VAL A 29 -8.95 22.72 -11.38
CA VAL A 29 -9.30 22.01 -12.63
C VAL A 29 -10.06 20.71 -12.34
N TRP A 30 -9.64 19.95 -11.33
CA TRP A 30 -10.41 18.78 -10.90
C TRP A 30 -11.84 19.15 -10.50
N ASN A 31 -12.02 20.23 -9.77
CA ASN A 31 -13.34 20.68 -9.29
C ASN A 31 -14.21 21.17 -10.45
N GLN A 32 -13.63 21.88 -11.42
CA GLN A 32 -14.35 22.28 -12.64
C GLN A 32 -14.90 21.06 -13.39
N TYR A 33 -14.09 20.03 -13.56
CA TYR A 33 -14.55 18.78 -14.20
C TYR A 33 -15.63 18.05 -13.40
N VAL A 34 -15.53 18.04 -12.05
CA VAL A 34 -16.59 17.44 -11.19
C VAL A 34 -17.87 18.23 -11.30
N GLU A 35 -17.81 19.55 -11.39
CA GLU A 35 -18.96 20.45 -11.59
C GLU A 35 -19.63 20.21 -12.94
N MET A 36 -18.89 20.24 -14.05
CA MET A 36 -19.38 19.92 -15.39
C MET A 36 -20.06 18.55 -15.43
N PHE A 37 -19.41 17.53 -14.83
CA PHE A 37 -19.98 16.18 -14.73
C PHE A 37 -21.30 16.15 -13.95
N ASN A 38 -21.40 16.87 -12.83
CA ASN A 38 -22.63 16.93 -12.03
C ASN A 38 -23.77 17.63 -12.76
N ASN A 39 -23.45 18.64 -13.58
CA ASN A 39 -24.41 19.40 -14.39
C ASN A 39 -24.79 18.69 -15.70
N GLY A 40 -24.15 17.56 -16.03
CA GLY A 40 -24.37 16.88 -17.31
C GLY A 40 -23.73 17.58 -18.52
N GLU A 41 -22.80 18.50 -18.27
CA GLU A 41 -22.10 19.27 -19.30
C GLU A 41 -20.98 18.45 -19.95
N LYS A 42 -20.66 18.81 -21.21
CA LYS A 42 -19.47 18.25 -21.89
C LYS A 42 -18.20 18.77 -21.22
N LEU A 43 -17.26 17.86 -20.94
CA LEU A 43 -15.98 18.26 -20.37
C LEU A 43 -15.17 19.08 -21.36
N LYS A 44 -14.80 20.31 -20.95
CA LYS A 44 -13.91 21.19 -21.70
C LYS A 44 -12.49 20.66 -21.71
N SER A 45 -11.74 20.88 -22.78
CA SER A 45 -10.30 20.57 -22.82
C SER A 45 -9.51 21.50 -21.89
N ILE A 46 -8.29 21.08 -21.50
CA ILE A 46 -7.39 21.95 -20.72
C ILE A 46 -7.08 23.25 -21.45
N THR A 47 -7.04 23.23 -22.79
CA THR A 47 -6.79 24.43 -23.61
C THR A 47 -7.93 25.44 -23.50
N GLU A 48 -9.17 24.97 -23.50
CA GLU A 48 -10.36 25.81 -23.30
C GLU A 48 -10.40 26.38 -21.88
N LEU A 49 -10.16 25.55 -20.86
CA LEU A 49 -10.10 26.01 -19.47
C LEU A 49 -9.01 27.08 -19.25
N LYS A 50 -7.86 26.97 -19.93
CA LYS A 50 -6.78 27.98 -19.85
C LYS A 50 -7.14 29.29 -20.52
N LYS A 51 -8.00 29.30 -21.54
CA LYS A 51 -8.54 30.54 -22.14
C LYS A 51 -9.51 31.22 -21.20
N GLU A 52 -10.35 30.44 -20.52
CA GLU A 52 -11.34 30.96 -19.57
C GLU A 52 -10.68 31.40 -18.24
N PHE A 53 -9.70 30.62 -17.74
CA PHE A 53 -9.02 30.88 -16.47
C PHE A 53 -7.53 31.17 -16.68
N VAL A 54 -7.20 32.43 -16.96
CA VAL A 54 -5.85 32.88 -17.35
C VAL A 54 -4.76 32.46 -16.36
N PHE A 55 -5.04 32.42 -15.03
CA PHE A 55 -4.08 32.00 -14.01
C PHE A 55 -3.58 30.55 -14.15
N LEU A 56 -4.27 29.71 -14.92
CA LEU A 56 -3.80 28.35 -15.24
C LEU A 56 -2.56 28.34 -16.15
N ASN A 57 -2.23 29.48 -16.78
CA ASN A 57 -1.02 29.63 -17.60
C ASN A 57 0.28 29.66 -16.77
N ASP A 58 0.19 29.99 -15.48
CA ASP A 58 1.33 30.08 -14.57
C ASP A 58 1.90 28.70 -14.19
N VAL A 59 1.14 27.63 -14.40
CA VAL A 59 1.55 26.28 -14.03
C VAL A 59 1.78 25.38 -15.25
N SER A 60 2.41 24.24 -15.01
CA SER A 60 2.72 23.28 -16.08
C SER A 60 1.44 22.72 -16.70
N ILE A 61 1.30 22.86 -18.02
CA ILE A 61 0.22 22.25 -18.78
C ILE A 61 0.22 20.70 -18.61
N VAL A 62 1.38 20.09 -18.49
CA VAL A 62 1.54 18.64 -18.27
C VAL A 62 0.87 18.19 -16.98
N ALA A 63 0.96 19.01 -15.91
CA ALA A 63 0.28 18.71 -14.65
C ALA A 63 -1.24 18.79 -14.79
N LEU A 64 -1.75 19.78 -15.53
CA LEU A 64 -3.19 19.97 -15.78
C LEU A 64 -3.77 18.86 -16.66
N GLN A 65 -3.08 18.50 -17.75
CA GLN A 65 -3.47 17.38 -18.62
C GLN A 65 -3.51 16.04 -17.86
N GLN A 66 -2.62 15.87 -16.86
CA GLN A 66 -2.68 14.67 -16.03
C GLN A 66 -3.91 14.66 -15.11
N VAL A 67 -4.42 15.83 -14.68
CA VAL A 67 -5.69 15.92 -13.97
C VAL A 67 -6.84 15.50 -14.88
N GLU A 68 -6.90 16.02 -16.11
CA GLU A 68 -7.88 15.67 -17.13
C GLU A 68 -7.92 14.14 -17.35
N ARG A 69 -6.77 13.51 -17.62
CA ARG A 69 -6.65 12.04 -17.76
C ARG A 69 -7.17 11.30 -16.53
N ASN A 70 -6.86 11.79 -15.34
CA ASN A 70 -7.32 11.18 -14.09
C ASN A 70 -8.83 11.29 -13.89
N VAL A 71 -9.44 12.41 -14.33
CA VAL A 71 -10.90 12.59 -14.32
C VAL A 71 -11.56 11.60 -15.29
N HIS A 72 -11.10 11.53 -16.54
CA HIS A 72 -11.63 10.57 -17.51
C HIS A 72 -11.53 9.14 -16.99
N LYS A 73 -10.37 8.75 -16.45
CA LYS A 73 -10.19 7.43 -15.83
C LYS A 73 -11.18 7.18 -14.67
N THR A 74 -11.42 8.20 -13.83
CA THR A 74 -12.35 8.10 -12.70
C THR A 74 -13.79 7.93 -13.18
N LEU A 75 -14.20 8.67 -14.22
CA LEU A 75 -15.53 8.57 -14.80
C LEU A 75 -15.73 7.23 -15.51
N THR A 76 -14.76 6.75 -16.30
CA THR A 76 -14.81 5.42 -16.89
C THR A 76 -14.99 4.34 -15.82
N GLN A 77 -14.28 4.47 -14.69
CA GLN A 77 -14.43 3.54 -13.58
C GLN A 77 -15.79 3.66 -12.85
N PHE A 78 -16.36 4.84 -12.79
CA PHE A 78 -17.69 5.09 -12.20
C PHE A 78 -18.80 4.44 -13.04
N PHE A 79 -18.73 4.56 -14.37
CA PHE A 79 -19.71 3.98 -15.30
C PHE A 79 -19.53 2.49 -15.54
N ASN A 80 -18.40 1.89 -15.14
CA ASN A 80 -18.16 0.46 -15.35
C ASN A 80 -19.11 -0.39 -14.50
N LYS A 81 -20.07 -1.06 -15.17
CA LYS A 81 -21.10 -1.90 -14.56
C LYS A 81 -20.55 -3.25 -14.06
N ASP A 82 -19.45 -3.75 -14.63
CA ASP A 82 -18.86 -5.07 -14.30
C ASP A 82 -18.06 -5.09 -13.00
N ARG A 83 -17.96 -3.96 -12.31
CA ARG A 83 -17.26 -3.89 -11.04
C ARG A 83 -18.04 -4.54 -9.91
N LYS A 84 -17.38 -5.41 -9.16
CA LYS A 84 -17.91 -6.01 -7.92
C LYS A 84 -18.31 -4.96 -6.86
N VAL A 85 -17.63 -3.81 -6.84
CA VAL A 85 -17.93 -2.71 -5.91
C VAL A 85 -18.23 -1.44 -6.71
N LYS A 86 -19.45 -0.92 -6.56
CA LYS A 86 -19.87 0.34 -7.17
C LYS A 86 -19.09 1.51 -6.55
N LEU A 87 -18.52 2.37 -7.38
CA LEU A 87 -17.89 3.61 -6.93
C LEU A 87 -18.94 4.70 -6.78
N GLY A 88 -18.77 5.54 -5.76
CA GLY A 88 -19.54 6.78 -5.64
C GLY A 88 -19.12 7.83 -6.68
N ARG A 89 -19.93 8.88 -6.82
CA ARG A 89 -19.61 10.04 -7.68
C ARG A 89 -18.27 10.68 -7.25
N PRO A 90 -17.50 11.25 -8.20
CA PRO A 90 -16.29 11.99 -7.87
C PRO A 90 -16.60 13.16 -6.91
N ASN A 91 -15.78 13.30 -5.87
CA ASN A 91 -15.93 14.37 -4.88
C ASN A 91 -15.06 15.58 -5.22
N PHE A 92 -15.51 16.77 -4.83
CA PHE A 92 -14.70 18.00 -4.89
C PHE A 92 -13.46 17.90 -4.00
N LYS A 93 -12.36 18.44 -4.50
CA LYS A 93 -11.11 18.59 -3.72
C LYS A 93 -11.13 19.88 -2.91
N THR A 94 -10.67 19.80 -1.68
CA THR A 94 -10.55 20.93 -0.76
C THR A 94 -9.08 21.13 -0.36
N LYS A 95 -8.76 22.26 0.28
CA LYS A 95 -7.43 22.50 0.87
C LYS A 95 -7.03 21.44 1.94
N LYS A 96 -8.00 20.69 2.48
CA LYS A 96 -7.77 19.59 3.43
C LYS A 96 -7.50 18.26 2.74
N SER A 97 -7.83 18.13 1.47
CA SER A 97 -7.56 16.95 0.66
C SER A 97 -6.06 16.74 0.49
N LYS A 98 -5.67 15.53 0.09
CA LYS A 98 -4.25 15.22 -0.21
C LYS A 98 -3.74 16.14 -1.32
N GLN A 99 -2.72 16.94 -1.01
CA GLN A 99 -2.08 17.83 -1.97
C GLN A 99 -1.08 17.02 -2.81
N SER A 100 -1.40 16.78 -4.07
CA SER A 100 -0.55 16.06 -5.02
C SER A 100 -0.91 16.42 -6.46
N PHE A 101 0.09 16.42 -7.33
CA PHE A 101 -0.09 16.46 -8.78
C PHE A 101 0.88 15.47 -9.44
N SER A 102 0.53 15.00 -10.62
CA SER A 102 1.36 14.08 -11.39
C SER A 102 1.84 14.73 -12.68
N LEU A 103 2.98 14.28 -13.16
CA LEU A 103 3.65 14.75 -14.38
C LEU A 103 3.97 13.52 -15.25
N SER A 104 3.76 13.61 -16.55
CA SER A 104 4.38 12.68 -17.50
C SER A 104 5.89 12.92 -17.58
N VAL A 105 6.61 12.06 -18.33
CA VAL A 105 8.08 12.15 -18.51
C VAL A 105 8.50 13.54 -19.00
N GLN A 106 7.71 14.19 -19.84
CA GLN A 106 7.99 15.53 -20.36
C GLN A 106 7.93 16.63 -19.28
N GLY A 107 7.28 16.38 -18.16
CA GLY A 107 7.09 17.37 -17.09
C GLY A 107 8.16 17.37 -16.02
N TYR A 108 9.11 16.44 -16.06
CA TYR A 108 10.19 16.36 -15.08
C TYR A 108 11.46 15.77 -15.70
N HIS A 109 12.61 16.12 -15.10
CA HIS A 109 13.89 15.56 -15.49
C HIS A 109 14.77 15.30 -14.26
N MET A 110 15.46 14.16 -14.24
CA MET A 110 16.27 13.74 -13.11
C MET A 110 17.74 14.15 -13.33
N TYR A 111 18.36 14.69 -12.30
CA TYR A 111 19.79 14.98 -12.23
C TYR A 111 20.38 14.32 -10.98
N ASP A 112 21.70 14.32 -10.85
CA ASP A 112 22.39 13.68 -9.72
C ASP A 112 21.81 14.10 -8.34
N ARG A 113 21.68 15.42 -8.09
CA ARG A 113 21.21 15.95 -6.79
C ARG A 113 19.94 16.79 -6.88
N HIS A 114 19.35 16.87 -8.07
CA HIS A 114 18.19 17.71 -8.32
C HIS A 114 17.18 17.00 -9.23
N ILE A 115 15.94 17.34 -9.05
CA ILE A 115 14.89 17.03 -10.00
C ILE A 115 14.38 18.35 -10.59
N HIS A 116 14.39 18.48 -11.90
CA HIS A 116 13.70 19.56 -12.60
C HIS A 116 12.22 19.22 -12.68
N ILE A 117 11.37 20.16 -12.28
CA ILE A 117 9.93 20.07 -12.34
C ILE A 117 9.45 21.25 -13.20
N ALA A 118 8.70 20.96 -14.25
CA ALA A 118 8.22 21.99 -15.18
C ALA A 118 7.51 23.16 -14.44
N ARG A 119 7.91 24.38 -14.72
CA ARG A 119 7.46 25.64 -14.07
C ARG A 119 7.89 25.82 -12.61
N VAL A 120 8.54 24.84 -11.97
CA VAL A 120 9.06 24.96 -10.60
C VAL A 120 10.56 25.16 -10.58
N ASP A 121 11.27 24.51 -11.56
CA ASP A 121 12.73 24.54 -11.70
C ASP A 121 13.45 23.39 -10.96
N LYS A 122 14.78 23.44 -10.83
CA LYS A 122 15.63 22.42 -10.22
C LYS A 122 15.47 22.39 -8.70
N VAL A 123 14.77 21.39 -8.17
CA VAL A 123 14.53 21.18 -6.75
C VAL A 123 15.53 20.16 -6.22
N LYS A 124 16.17 20.44 -5.08
CA LYS A 124 17.07 19.48 -4.41
C LYS A 124 16.35 18.21 -4.04
N ILE A 125 16.90 17.05 -4.41
CA ILE A 125 16.40 15.72 -4.09
C ILE A 125 17.44 14.93 -3.30
N VAL A 126 16.99 14.02 -2.44
CA VAL A 126 17.87 13.08 -1.74
C VAL A 126 17.46 11.67 -2.15
N TYR A 127 18.37 11.00 -2.83
CA TYR A 127 18.25 9.60 -3.19
C TYR A 127 18.68 8.73 -2.00
N ASP A 128 17.77 7.93 -1.47
CA ASP A 128 18.06 6.94 -0.43
C ASP A 128 18.36 5.55 -1.02
N ARG A 129 18.19 5.42 -2.34
CA ARG A 129 18.47 4.21 -3.12
C ARG A 129 18.66 4.58 -4.60
N GLU A 130 19.38 3.74 -5.30
CA GLU A 130 19.60 3.86 -6.73
C GLU A 130 18.42 3.31 -7.54
N ILE A 131 18.20 3.89 -8.70
CA ILE A 131 17.32 3.37 -9.75
C ILE A 131 18.23 2.74 -10.79
N ASP A 132 17.88 1.54 -11.28
CA ASP A 132 18.68 0.88 -12.34
C ASP A 132 18.78 1.80 -13.56
N GLU A 133 19.98 1.98 -14.08
CA GLU A 133 20.26 2.88 -15.22
C GLU A 133 19.44 2.51 -16.48
N ARG A 134 19.11 1.24 -16.62
CA ARG A 134 18.28 0.71 -17.72
C ARG A 134 16.79 0.89 -17.49
N ALA A 135 16.38 1.51 -16.38
CA ALA A 135 14.97 1.70 -16.05
C ALA A 135 14.30 2.66 -17.02
N LYS A 136 13.14 2.27 -17.52
CA LYS A 136 12.27 3.16 -18.30
C LYS A 136 11.41 4.00 -17.35
N TYR A 137 11.56 5.31 -17.43
CA TYR A 137 10.80 6.25 -16.62
C TYR A 137 9.40 6.49 -17.22
N PHE A 138 8.39 6.62 -16.35
CA PHE A 138 7.01 6.91 -16.75
C PHE A 138 6.56 8.25 -16.16
N HIS A 139 5.76 8.24 -15.14
CA HIS A 139 5.23 9.45 -14.53
C HIS A 139 5.78 9.66 -13.13
N ALA A 140 5.86 10.91 -12.73
CA ALA A 140 6.24 11.32 -11.38
C ALA A 140 5.03 11.96 -10.68
N THR A 141 4.88 11.70 -9.38
CA THR A 141 3.86 12.34 -8.56
C THR A 141 4.52 13.13 -7.43
N VAL A 142 4.33 14.43 -7.45
CA VAL A 142 4.77 15.33 -6.37
C VAL A 142 3.69 15.39 -5.30
N THR A 143 4.07 15.24 -4.03
CA THR A 143 3.14 15.24 -2.91
C THR A 143 3.64 16.14 -1.78
N LYS A 144 2.70 16.84 -1.11
CA LYS A 144 2.94 17.56 0.14
C LYS A 144 2.27 16.82 1.30
N THR A 145 2.99 16.64 2.39
CA THR A 145 2.43 16.07 3.62
C THR A 145 1.79 17.12 4.51
N LYS A 146 0.99 16.68 5.48
CA LYS A 146 0.42 17.57 6.53
C LYS A 146 1.50 18.21 7.42
N THR A 147 2.74 17.74 7.34
CA THR A 147 3.90 18.27 8.07
C THR A 147 4.77 19.19 7.21
N ASN A 148 4.26 19.65 6.07
CA ASN A 148 4.93 20.51 5.09
C ASN A 148 6.22 19.89 4.52
N LYS A 149 6.26 18.58 4.38
CA LYS A 149 7.33 17.88 3.71
C LYS A 149 6.90 17.55 2.27
N TYR A 150 7.84 17.66 1.34
CA TYR A 150 7.62 17.40 -0.08
C TYR A 150 8.33 16.12 -0.50
N TYR A 151 7.65 15.33 -1.32
CA TYR A 151 8.17 14.09 -1.87
C TYR A 151 7.84 14.01 -3.35
N VAL A 152 8.68 13.33 -4.10
CA VAL A 152 8.37 12.88 -5.45
C VAL A 152 8.36 11.35 -5.48
N SER A 153 7.32 10.78 -6.08
CA SER A 153 7.23 9.35 -6.34
C SER A 153 7.39 9.14 -7.85
N ILE A 154 8.43 8.44 -8.25
CA ILE A 154 8.80 8.21 -9.65
C ILE A 154 8.44 6.77 -9.98
N HIS A 155 7.67 6.58 -11.04
CA HIS A 155 7.28 5.27 -11.53
C HIS A 155 8.22 4.87 -12.66
N VAL A 156 8.79 3.68 -12.54
CA VAL A 156 9.74 3.13 -13.50
C VAL A 156 9.43 1.68 -13.83
N ASP A 157 9.83 1.25 -15.02
CA ASP A 157 9.93 -0.15 -15.36
C ASP A 157 11.41 -0.53 -15.41
N GLU A 158 11.82 -1.37 -14.46
CA GLU A 158 13.18 -1.88 -14.37
C GLU A 158 13.27 -3.29 -14.92
N PRO A 159 14.40 -3.66 -15.54
CA PRO A 159 14.63 -5.04 -15.90
C PRO A 159 14.60 -5.93 -14.65
N MET A 160 14.11 -7.15 -14.79
CA MET A 160 14.13 -8.09 -13.68
C MET A 160 15.59 -8.43 -13.33
N GLY A 161 15.97 -8.21 -12.08
CA GLY A 161 17.30 -8.59 -11.59
C GLY A 161 17.53 -10.11 -11.75
N LYS A 162 18.73 -10.48 -12.21
CA LYS A 162 19.14 -11.87 -12.42
C LYS A 162 19.27 -12.67 -11.11
N ASN A 163 19.33 -12.01 -9.95
CA ASN A 163 19.65 -12.65 -8.67
C ASN A 163 18.39 -13.22 -7.99
N TYR A 164 17.91 -14.34 -8.50
CA TYR A 164 16.99 -15.20 -7.80
C TYR A 164 17.79 -16.21 -6.96
N ILE A 165 17.81 -16.03 -5.65
CA ILE A 165 18.42 -16.99 -4.73
C ILE A 165 17.33 -17.93 -4.25
N ARG A 166 17.41 -19.19 -4.64
CA ARG A 166 16.58 -20.26 -4.09
C ARG A 166 17.03 -20.56 -2.66
N THR A 167 16.07 -20.62 -1.75
CA THR A 167 16.30 -21.02 -0.35
C THR A 167 15.83 -22.44 -0.07
N ASN A 168 14.96 -22.98 -0.94
CA ASN A 168 14.26 -24.26 -0.77
C ASN A 168 13.49 -24.35 0.56
N ARG A 169 13.09 -23.21 1.13
CA ARG A 169 12.37 -23.11 2.39
C ARG A 169 10.95 -22.60 2.19
N SER A 170 10.04 -23.14 2.97
CA SER A 170 8.65 -22.70 3.02
C SER A 170 8.25 -22.33 4.45
N ILE A 171 7.23 -21.48 4.59
CA ILE A 171 6.75 -21.00 5.89
C ILE A 171 5.24 -20.71 5.85
N GLY A 172 4.54 -21.03 6.93
CA GLY A 172 3.19 -20.57 7.20
C GLY A 172 3.17 -19.45 8.23
N ILE A 173 2.27 -18.51 8.08
CA ILE A 173 2.17 -17.32 8.93
C ILE A 173 0.72 -17.15 9.36
N ASP A 174 0.48 -17.20 10.67
CA ASP A 174 -0.74 -16.76 11.31
C ASP A 174 -0.60 -15.31 11.77
N LEU A 175 -1.58 -14.43 11.43
CA LEU A 175 -1.58 -13.01 11.78
C LEU A 175 -2.54 -12.77 12.94
N GLY A 176 -2.03 -12.29 14.08
CA GLY A 176 -2.75 -12.15 15.31
C GLY A 176 -2.74 -10.76 15.94
N ILE A 177 -3.48 -10.61 17.03
CA ILE A 177 -3.53 -9.37 17.83
C ILE A 177 -2.47 -9.40 18.94
N SER A 178 -2.27 -10.55 19.58
CA SER A 178 -1.27 -10.73 20.66
C SER A 178 0.13 -10.60 20.12
N HIS A 179 0.45 -11.44 19.15
CA HIS A 179 1.62 -11.32 18.30
C HIS A 179 1.17 -10.85 16.92
N PHE A 180 1.96 -9.99 16.29
CA PHE A 180 1.67 -9.53 14.94
C PHE A 180 1.66 -10.69 13.94
N ALA A 181 2.59 -11.61 14.11
CA ALA A 181 2.70 -12.82 13.31
C ALA A 181 3.30 -13.96 14.13
N THR A 182 2.75 -15.15 13.98
CA THR A 182 3.30 -16.41 14.45
C THR A 182 3.68 -17.25 13.23
N LEU A 183 4.90 -17.75 13.20
CA LEU A 183 5.45 -18.52 12.08
C LEU A 183 5.41 -20.02 12.39
N SER A 184 5.22 -20.86 11.38
CA SER A 184 5.13 -22.31 11.54
C SER A 184 6.42 -22.98 12.06
N ASN A 185 7.53 -22.26 12.10
CA ASN A 185 8.79 -22.71 12.71
C ASN A 185 8.92 -22.34 14.20
N GLY A 186 7.86 -21.80 14.83
CA GLY A 186 7.84 -21.42 16.24
C GLY A 186 8.32 -20.00 16.54
N MET A 187 8.71 -19.21 15.54
CA MET A 187 9.07 -17.80 15.75
C MET A 187 7.82 -16.94 15.93
N PHE A 188 7.88 -16.01 16.88
CA PHE A 188 6.86 -15.01 17.14
C PHE A 188 7.38 -13.61 16.82
N LEU A 189 6.53 -12.79 16.24
CA LEU A 189 6.80 -11.37 16.01
C LEU A 189 5.77 -10.53 16.77
N ASP A 190 6.22 -9.80 17.77
CA ASP A 190 5.35 -9.02 18.63
C ASP A 190 4.66 -7.86 17.88
N SER A 191 3.43 -7.57 18.32
CA SER A 191 2.69 -6.43 17.80
C SER A 191 3.31 -5.11 18.25
N PRO A 192 3.65 -4.19 17.33
CA PRO A 192 4.27 -2.93 17.69
C PRO A 192 3.27 -2.00 18.41
N ARG A 193 3.69 -1.43 19.53
CA ARG A 193 2.87 -0.56 20.39
C ARG A 193 2.97 0.93 20.06
N PHE A 194 3.32 1.30 18.82
CA PHE A 194 3.63 2.68 18.42
C PHE A 194 2.54 3.72 18.74
N ILE A 195 1.26 3.32 18.78
CA ILE A 195 0.17 4.24 19.11
C ILE A 195 -0.09 4.26 20.60
N SER A 196 -0.15 3.11 21.29
CA SER A 196 -0.34 3.10 22.75
C SER A 196 0.70 3.97 23.45
N ASP A 197 1.97 3.88 23.03
CA ASP A 197 3.07 4.67 23.59
C ASP A 197 2.92 6.19 23.40
N ASN A 198 2.19 6.60 22.38
CA ASN A 198 1.95 8.02 22.07
C ASN A 198 0.54 8.51 22.43
N GLN A 199 -0.35 7.62 22.88
CA GLN A 199 -1.78 7.93 23.06
C GLN A 199 -2.02 9.04 24.09
N ALA A 200 -1.36 9.00 25.24
CA ALA A 200 -1.48 10.02 26.28
C ALA A 200 -1.05 11.41 25.77
N LYS A 201 0.08 11.46 25.04
CA LYS A 201 0.61 12.69 24.44
C LYS A 201 -0.35 13.24 23.38
N ILE A 202 -0.90 12.40 22.53
CA ILE A 202 -1.87 12.79 21.50
C ILE A 202 -3.14 13.33 22.16
N LYS A 203 -3.72 12.62 23.14
CA LYS A 203 -4.91 13.07 23.88
C LYS A 203 -4.69 14.44 24.54
N ARG A 204 -3.54 14.65 25.20
CA ARG A 204 -3.19 15.94 25.81
C ARG A 204 -3.14 17.06 24.79
N LEU A 205 -2.46 16.86 23.65
CA LEU A 205 -2.36 17.86 22.59
C LEU A 205 -3.71 18.13 21.92
N GLN A 206 -4.58 17.13 21.75
CA GLN A 206 -5.93 17.30 21.24
C GLN A 206 -6.81 18.13 22.18
N ARG A 207 -6.74 17.91 23.52
CA ARG A 207 -7.43 18.75 24.49
C ARG A 207 -6.98 20.22 24.42
N PHE A 208 -5.67 20.46 24.29
CA PHE A 208 -5.15 21.83 24.12
C PHE A 208 -5.59 22.44 22.79
N LEU A 209 -5.63 21.65 21.71
CA LEU A 209 -6.09 22.13 20.41
C LEU A 209 -7.55 22.55 20.43
N ALA A 210 -8.42 21.79 21.10
CA ALA A 210 -9.85 22.10 21.24
C ALA A 210 -10.11 23.44 21.93
N LYS A 211 -9.24 23.86 22.87
CA LYS A 211 -9.33 25.13 23.59
C LYS A 211 -8.78 26.34 22.80
N LYS A 212 -8.27 26.17 21.57
CA LYS A 212 -7.67 27.26 20.81
C LYS A 212 -8.62 27.78 19.73
N LYS A 213 -8.61 29.11 19.52
CA LYS A 213 -9.35 29.74 18.40
C LYS A 213 -8.90 29.10 17.09
N LYS A 214 -9.87 28.60 16.33
CA LYS A 214 -9.65 27.95 15.05
C LYS A 214 -8.85 28.85 14.13
N ASP A 215 -7.89 28.28 13.41
CA ASP A 215 -6.98 28.95 12.46
C ASP A 215 -6.03 30.01 13.06
N SER A 216 -5.98 30.15 14.39
CA SER A 216 -4.95 30.96 15.05
C SER A 216 -3.54 30.36 14.86
N VAL A 217 -2.49 31.17 15.05
CA VAL A 217 -1.08 30.71 14.98
C VAL A 217 -0.83 29.57 15.97
N ARG A 218 -1.36 29.70 17.21
CA ARG A 218 -1.22 28.65 18.25
C ARG A 218 -1.96 27.37 17.85
N TYR A 219 -3.16 27.46 17.28
CA TYR A 219 -3.91 26.33 16.75
C TYR A 219 -3.13 25.60 15.64
N ARG A 220 -2.59 26.34 14.66
CA ARG A 220 -1.79 25.77 13.55
C ARG A 220 -0.51 25.08 14.05
N LYS A 221 0.20 25.67 15.03
CA LYS A 221 1.39 25.07 15.65
C LYS A 221 1.06 23.74 16.36
N LEU A 222 -0.04 23.68 17.13
CA LEU A 222 -0.48 22.45 17.79
C LEU A 222 -0.90 21.38 16.81
N LYS A 223 -1.67 21.76 15.78
CA LYS A 223 -2.08 20.85 14.69
C LYS A 223 -0.89 20.22 13.96
N LEU A 224 0.13 21.04 13.69
CA LEU A 224 1.38 20.55 13.08
C LEU A 224 2.12 19.59 14.02
N ARG A 225 2.16 19.87 15.34
CA ARG A 225 2.79 18.99 16.33
C ARG A 225 2.12 17.62 16.40
N ILE A 226 0.78 17.58 16.40
CA ILE A 226 0.00 16.35 16.35
C ILE A 226 0.28 15.60 15.02
N ALA A 227 0.29 16.31 13.88
CA ALA A 227 0.58 15.72 12.58
C ALA A 227 1.97 15.06 12.52
N LYS A 228 3.00 15.68 13.14
CA LYS A 228 4.36 15.11 13.24
C LYS A 228 4.39 13.81 14.04
N ILE A 229 3.59 13.70 15.11
CA ILE A 229 3.50 12.45 15.89
C ILE A 229 2.87 11.34 15.05
N TYR A 230 1.75 11.61 14.38
CA TYR A 230 1.12 10.61 13.50
C TYR A 230 2.01 10.21 12.31
N GLU A 231 2.76 11.14 11.74
CA GLU A 231 3.74 10.84 10.68
C GLU A 231 4.84 9.91 11.20
N SER A 232 5.38 10.18 12.39
CA SER A 232 6.39 9.33 13.04
C SER A 232 5.87 7.90 13.27
N ILE A 233 4.65 7.78 13.81
CA ILE A 233 3.99 6.49 14.03
C ILE A 233 3.82 5.73 12.69
N THR A 234 3.35 6.41 11.66
CA THR A 234 3.16 5.81 10.33
C THR A 234 4.48 5.34 9.72
N ASN A 235 5.54 6.15 9.85
CA ASN A 235 6.87 5.79 9.33
C ASN A 235 7.47 4.59 10.07
N LYS A 236 7.37 4.55 11.42
CA LYS A 236 7.82 3.41 12.23
C LYS A 236 7.08 2.13 11.86
N ARG A 237 5.76 2.20 11.67
CA ARG A 237 4.93 1.08 11.23
C ARG A 237 5.35 0.57 9.86
N ASN A 238 5.47 1.47 8.90
CA ASN A 238 5.89 1.08 7.55
C ASN A 238 7.27 0.43 7.56
N LEU A 239 8.22 0.96 8.34
CA LEU A 239 9.55 0.39 8.49
C LEU A 239 9.50 -1.03 9.08
N PHE A 240 8.69 -1.23 10.13
CA PHE A 240 8.48 -2.55 10.74
C PHE A 240 7.99 -3.58 9.69
N ILE A 241 6.92 -3.23 8.96
CA ILE A 241 6.35 -4.12 7.93
C ILE A 241 7.36 -4.35 6.81
N HIS A 242 8.07 -3.30 6.36
CA HIS A 242 9.08 -3.42 5.31
C HIS A 242 10.24 -4.33 5.70
N ARG A 243 10.72 -4.24 6.94
CA ARG A 243 11.78 -5.13 7.46
C ARG A 243 11.30 -6.57 7.49
N PHE A 244 10.14 -6.83 8.05
CA PHE A 244 9.60 -8.18 8.17
C PHE A 244 9.31 -8.82 6.80
N THR A 245 8.61 -8.11 5.90
CA THR A 245 8.33 -8.64 4.56
C THR A 245 9.58 -8.82 3.72
N SER A 246 10.62 -7.99 3.89
CA SER A 246 11.91 -8.17 3.21
C SER A 246 12.65 -9.39 3.75
N TRP A 247 12.61 -9.61 5.07
CA TRP A 247 13.21 -10.76 5.70
C TRP A 247 12.53 -12.07 5.24
N LEU A 248 11.20 -12.11 5.20
CA LEU A 248 10.45 -13.26 4.70
C LEU A 248 10.85 -13.64 3.27
N VAL A 249 10.83 -12.68 2.36
CA VAL A 249 11.13 -12.91 0.93
C VAL A 249 12.61 -13.26 0.69
N LYS A 250 13.51 -12.85 1.61
CA LYS A 250 14.92 -13.23 1.57
C LYS A 250 15.13 -14.70 2.01
N ASN A 251 14.36 -15.17 2.98
CA ASN A 251 14.62 -16.46 3.65
C ASN A 251 13.73 -17.61 3.16
N TYR A 252 12.62 -17.34 2.46
CA TYR A 252 11.65 -18.35 2.04
C TYR A 252 11.27 -18.19 0.58
N ASP A 253 11.07 -19.31 -0.10
CA ASP A 253 10.61 -19.38 -1.50
C ASP A 253 9.10 -19.50 -1.58
N LEU A 254 8.48 -20.19 -0.63
CA LEU A 254 7.04 -20.36 -0.50
C LEU A 254 6.57 -19.79 0.83
N ILE A 255 5.63 -18.85 0.78
CA ILE A 255 5.07 -18.19 1.95
C ILE A 255 3.55 -18.37 1.92
N CYS A 256 3.01 -19.03 2.95
CA CYS A 256 1.59 -19.28 3.12
C CYS A 256 1.02 -18.33 4.17
N ILE A 257 -0.04 -17.60 3.84
CA ILE A 257 -0.71 -16.65 4.75
C ILE A 257 -2.21 -16.89 4.73
N GLU A 258 -2.90 -16.54 5.80
CA GLU A 258 -4.36 -16.53 5.81
C GLU A 258 -4.92 -15.39 4.93
N ASP A 259 -5.99 -15.67 4.16
CA ASP A 259 -6.71 -14.66 3.38
C ASP A 259 -7.69 -13.87 4.27
N LEU A 260 -7.13 -12.99 5.13
CA LEU A 260 -7.93 -12.18 6.05
C LEU A 260 -8.79 -11.15 5.29
N ASP A 261 -10.08 -11.12 5.61
CA ASP A 261 -10.97 -10.05 5.17
C ASP A 261 -10.81 -8.81 6.06
N VAL A 262 -9.89 -7.95 5.66
CA VAL A 262 -9.59 -6.71 6.40
C VAL A 262 -10.80 -5.75 6.41
N GLU A 263 -11.72 -5.85 5.45
CA GLU A 263 -12.91 -4.99 5.38
C GLU A 263 -13.98 -5.40 6.41
N SER A 264 -14.27 -6.68 6.54
CA SER A 264 -15.17 -7.18 7.57
C SER A 264 -14.63 -6.93 8.98
N MET A 265 -13.31 -7.01 9.16
CA MET A 265 -12.65 -6.72 10.44
C MET A 265 -12.77 -5.25 10.86
N LYS A 266 -12.94 -4.30 9.93
CA LYS A 266 -13.19 -2.87 10.25
C LYS A 266 -14.55 -2.65 10.92
N GLN A 267 -15.53 -3.52 10.71
CA GLN A 267 -16.87 -3.41 11.30
C GLN A 267 -16.97 -4.03 12.70
N SER A 268 -15.98 -4.80 13.12
CA SER A 268 -15.93 -5.40 14.45
C SER A 268 -15.53 -4.41 15.54
N LYS A 269 -15.83 -4.71 16.82
CA LYS A 269 -15.36 -3.92 17.99
C LYS A 269 -13.84 -3.74 18.03
N PHE A 270 -13.10 -4.56 17.31
CA PHE A 270 -11.64 -4.47 17.11
C PHE A 270 -11.22 -3.49 16.00
N SER A 271 -12.18 -2.84 15.31
CA SER A 271 -11.94 -1.91 14.20
C SER A 271 -11.06 -0.71 14.55
N LYS A 272 -10.99 -0.35 15.83
CA LYS A 272 -10.11 0.72 16.33
C LYS A 272 -8.66 0.30 16.51
N SER A 273 -8.36 -1.00 16.45
CA SER A 273 -6.98 -1.43 16.60
C SER A 273 -6.24 -1.27 15.28
N LEU A 274 -5.11 -0.60 15.37
CA LEU A 274 -4.18 -0.37 14.25
C LEU A 274 -3.65 -1.64 13.59
N VAL A 275 -3.88 -2.78 14.18
CA VAL A 275 -3.53 -4.10 13.69
C VAL A 275 -4.15 -4.34 12.31
N ASN A 276 -5.43 -3.98 12.11
CA ASN A 276 -6.12 -4.19 10.84
C ASN A 276 -5.50 -3.40 9.67
N VAL A 277 -5.07 -2.17 9.95
CA VAL A 277 -4.37 -1.36 8.93
C VAL A 277 -2.99 -1.96 8.59
N CYS A 278 -2.33 -2.60 9.57
CA CYS A 278 -1.04 -3.25 9.36
C CYS A 278 -1.17 -4.52 8.50
N PHE A 279 -2.21 -5.33 8.64
CA PHE A 279 -2.38 -6.57 7.88
C PHE A 279 -2.58 -6.32 6.39
N ALA A 280 -3.41 -5.34 6.02
CA ALA A 280 -3.58 -4.97 4.61
C ALA A 280 -2.25 -4.51 3.97
N GLU A 281 -1.51 -3.67 4.68
CA GLU A 281 -0.20 -3.18 4.21
C GLU A 281 0.85 -4.31 4.19
N PHE A 282 0.85 -5.21 5.16
CA PHE A 282 1.69 -6.40 5.17
C PHE A 282 1.43 -7.26 3.93
N ARG A 283 0.16 -7.63 3.68
CA ARG A 283 -0.24 -8.40 2.50
C ARG A 283 0.18 -7.71 1.21
N ARG A 284 -0.12 -6.41 1.08
CA ARG A 284 0.26 -5.62 -0.09
C ARG A 284 1.77 -5.63 -0.34
N GLN A 285 2.57 -5.43 0.73
CA GLN A 285 4.03 -5.43 0.62
C GLN A 285 4.58 -6.81 0.30
N LEU A 286 4.05 -7.85 0.91
CA LEU A 286 4.48 -9.22 0.67
C LEU A 286 4.18 -9.64 -0.77
N THR A 287 2.97 -9.32 -1.29
CA THR A 287 2.57 -9.64 -2.66
C THR A 287 3.55 -9.08 -3.69
N TYR A 288 3.81 -7.76 -3.69
CA TYR A 288 4.69 -7.22 -4.72
C TYR A 288 6.15 -7.63 -4.53
N LYS A 289 6.62 -7.85 -3.28
CA LYS A 289 7.98 -8.33 -3.04
C LYS A 289 8.18 -9.78 -3.48
N CYS A 290 7.19 -10.64 -3.28
CA CYS A 290 7.19 -12.00 -3.82
C CYS A 290 7.26 -11.97 -5.35
N GLN A 291 6.45 -11.15 -6.01
CA GLN A 291 6.51 -10.96 -7.46
C GLN A 291 7.90 -10.46 -7.92
N TRP A 292 8.47 -9.46 -7.24
CA TRP A 292 9.80 -8.92 -7.58
C TRP A 292 10.94 -9.91 -7.42
N LYS A 293 10.81 -10.83 -6.45
CA LYS A 293 11.84 -11.83 -6.13
C LYS A 293 11.49 -13.23 -6.61
N LYS A 294 10.46 -13.38 -7.47
CA LYS A 294 9.98 -14.67 -8.00
C LYS A 294 9.72 -15.69 -6.89
N LYS A 295 9.15 -15.25 -5.78
CA LYS A 295 8.73 -16.09 -4.66
C LYS A 295 7.25 -16.41 -4.76
N ILE A 296 6.82 -17.52 -4.22
CA ILE A 296 5.43 -17.99 -4.25
C ILE A 296 4.74 -17.50 -2.98
N LEU A 297 3.62 -16.79 -3.14
CA LEU A 297 2.73 -16.41 -2.05
C LEU A 297 1.40 -17.12 -2.21
N VAL A 298 1.04 -17.95 -1.24
CA VAL A 298 -0.22 -18.70 -1.23
C VAL A 298 -1.15 -18.16 -0.14
N PRO A 299 -2.23 -17.47 -0.52
CA PRO A 299 -3.30 -17.14 0.42
C PRO A 299 -4.14 -18.40 0.69
N VAL A 300 -4.22 -18.81 1.95
CA VAL A 300 -5.04 -19.91 2.43
C VAL A 300 -6.47 -19.40 2.68
N ASN A 301 -7.46 -20.17 2.25
CA ASN A 301 -8.87 -19.80 2.38
C ASN A 301 -9.24 -19.44 3.84
N ARG A 302 -9.89 -18.29 4.03
CA ARG A 302 -10.32 -17.75 5.33
C ARG A 302 -11.29 -18.66 6.10
N TRP A 303 -12.01 -19.52 5.41
CA TRP A 303 -12.97 -20.47 6.03
C TRP A 303 -12.27 -21.73 6.56
N PHE A 304 -10.97 -21.88 6.28
CA PHE A 304 -10.20 -22.97 6.83
C PHE A 304 -10.03 -22.80 8.34
N LYS A 305 -10.42 -23.81 9.11
CA LYS A 305 -10.40 -23.79 10.58
C LYS A 305 -8.99 -24.01 11.12
N SER A 306 -8.04 -23.12 10.74
CA SER A 306 -6.60 -23.26 11.06
C SER A 306 -6.34 -23.43 12.56
N SER A 307 -7.00 -22.66 13.42
CA SER A 307 -6.83 -22.73 14.89
C SER A 307 -7.55 -23.91 15.55
N LYS A 308 -8.60 -24.48 14.92
CA LYS A 308 -9.39 -25.57 15.48
C LYS A 308 -8.88 -26.96 15.10
N LYS A 309 -8.10 -27.08 14.02
CA LYS A 309 -7.52 -28.33 13.54
C LYS A 309 -6.22 -28.62 14.27
N CYS A 310 -6.04 -29.87 14.72
CA CYS A 310 -4.77 -30.29 15.29
C CYS A 310 -3.71 -30.42 14.20
N SER A 311 -2.60 -29.72 14.33
CA SER A 311 -1.49 -29.79 13.37
C SER A 311 -0.75 -31.15 13.40
N ARG A 312 -0.91 -31.93 14.46
CA ARG A 312 -0.25 -33.25 14.62
C ARG A 312 -1.09 -34.40 14.05
N CYS A 313 -2.39 -34.47 14.35
CA CYS A 313 -3.22 -35.63 13.96
C CYS A 313 -4.43 -35.26 13.07
N GLY A 314 -4.65 -34.00 12.78
CA GLY A 314 -5.74 -33.54 11.91
C GLY A 314 -7.13 -33.47 12.57
N ASN A 315 -7.32 -33.92 13.81
CA ASN A 315 -8.58 -33.84 14.53
C ASN A 315 -9.07 -32.39 14.66
N VAL A 316 -10.37 -32.15 14.49
CA VAL A 316 -10.96 -30.80 14.51
C VAL A 316 -11.83 -30.61 15.75
N LYS A 317 -11.47 -29.67 16.62
CA LYS A 317 -12.30 -29.28 17.76
C LYS A 317 -13.58 -28.60 17.31
N GLN A 318 -14.71 -28.95 17.93
CA GLN A 318 -16.01 -28.31 17.68
C GLN A 318 -15.99 -26.84 18.16
N THR A 319 -15.54 -26.63 19.40
CA THR A 319 -15.47 -25.32 20.04
C THR A 319 -14.03 -25.00 20.45
N LEU A 320 -13.63 -23.73 20.32
CA LEU A 320 -12.38 -23.19 20.81
C LEU A 320 -12.63 -21.74 21.19
N SER A 321 -12.50 -21.40 22.47
CA SER A 321 -12.69 -20.02 22.95
C SER A 321 -11.59 -19.10 22.44
N ILE A 322 -11.92 -17.83 22.23
CA ILE A 322 -10.95 -16.80 21.83
C ILE A 322 -9.90 -16.57 22.95
N SER A 323 -10.28 -16.79 24.20
CA SER A 323 -9.39 -16.68 25.37
C SER A 323 -8.41 -17.84 25.53
N GLU A 324 -8.71 -19.01 24.96
CA GLU A 324 -7.80 -20.16 25.02
C GLU A 324 -6.55 -19.88 24.18
N ARG A 325 -5.38 -19.84 24.82
CA ARG A 325 -4.10 -19.65 24.15
C ARG A 325 -3.35 -20.96 23.89
N THR A 326 -3.69 -22.01 24.64
CA THR A 326 -3.12 -23.33 24.48
C THR A 326 -4.13 -24.25 23.80
N TYR A 327 -3.74 -24.84 22.69
CA TYR A 327 -4.52 -25.87 22.00
C TYR A 327 -4.19 -27.24 22.61
N VAL A 328 -5.17 -27.93 23.18
CA VAL A 328 -5.05 -29.30 23.66
C VAL A 328 -5.89 -30.20 22.78
N CYS A 329 -5.28 -31.18 22.12
CA CYS A 329 -5.99 -32.10 21.24
C CYS A 329 -6.69 -33.20 22.04
N SER A 330 -8.01 -33.41 21.81
CA SER A 330 -8.79 -34.47 22.46
C SER A 330 -8.41 -35.89 21.96
N ASN A 331 -7.86 -36.00 20.74
CA ASN A 331 -7.51 -37.28 20.15
C ASN A 331 -6.08 -37.70 20.47
N CYS A 332 -5.07 -36.91 20.10
CA CYS A 332 -3.67 -37.27 20.26
C CYS A 332 -3.00 -36.62 21.49
N ARG A 333 -3.74 -35.91 22.32
CA ARG A 333 -3.28 -35.22 23.55
C ARG A 333 -2.17 -34.19 23.35
N ALA A 334 -1.91 -33.80 22.11
CA ALA A 334 -0.91 -32.77 21.84
C ALA A 334 -1.28 -31.45 22.50
N VAL A 335 -0.31 -30.81 23.19
CA VAL A 335 -0.42 -29.50 23.82
C VAL A 335 0.48 -28.56 23.03
N ILE A 336 -0.12 -27.56 22.34
CA ILE A 336 0.58 -26.68 21.41
C ILE A 336 0.06 -25.27 21.64
N ASP A 337 0.91 -24.24 21.48
CA ASP A 337 0.42 -22.87 21.40
C ASP A 337 -0.58 -22.77 20.25
N ARG A 338 -1.71 -22.08 20.48
CA ARG A 338 -2.83 -22.00 19.53
C ARG A 338 -2.44 -21.34 18.21
N ASP A 339 -1.69 -20.24 18.29
CA ASP A 339 -1.31 -19.45 17.13
C ASP A 339 -0.21 -20.20 16.34
N LEU A 340 0.69 -20.93 17.03
CA LEU A 340 1.64 -21.84 16.39
C LEU A 340 0.94 -23.01 15.70
N ASN A 341 -0.05 -23.64 16.34
CA ASN A 341 -0.86 -24.70 15.74
C ASN A 341 -1.54 -24.19 14.44
N ALA A 342 -2.09 -22.98 14.48
CA ALA A 342 -2.70 -22.34 13.30
C ALA A 342 -1.67 -22.09 12.18
N ALA A 343 -0.50 -21.55 12.51
CA ALA A 343 0.57 -21.27 11.54
C ALA A 343 1.07 -22.56 10.85
N ILE A 344 1.20 -23.67 11.58
CA ILE A 344 1.58 -24.98 11.02
C ILE A 344 0.47 -25.47 10.06
N ASN A 345 -0.79 -25.37 10.43
CA ASN A 345 -1.91 -25.77 9.59
C ASN A 345 -2.01 -24.91 8.30
N ILE A 346 -1.78 -23.60 8.41
CA ILE A 346 -1.70 -22.70 7.25
C ILE A 346 -0.55 -23.11 6.32
N HIS A 347 0.60 -23.45 6.89
CA HIS A 347 1.75 -23.93 6.13
C HIS A 347 1.43 -25.20 5.35
N VAL A 348 0.94 -26.23 6.01
CA VAL A 348 0.65 -27.54 5.40
C VAL A 348 -0.39 -27.40 4.28
N LEU A 349 -1.48 -26.65 4.52
CA LEU A 349 -2.52 -26.47 3.50
C LEU A 349 -2.01 -25.66 2.31
N GLY A 350 -1.30 -24.56 2.57
CA GLY A 350 -0.74 -23.71 1.52
C GLY A 350 0.33 -24.40 0.70
N PHE A 351 1.20 -25.22 1.34
CA PHE A 351 2.21 -26.03 0.67
C PHE A 351 1.58 -27.06 -0.27
N ASN A 352 0.58 -27.81 0.22
CA ASN A 352 -0.14 -28.77 -0.61
C ASN A 352 -0.89 -28.12 -1.77
N SER A 353 -1.46 -26.91 -1.56
CA SER A 353 -2.09 -26.15 -2.61
C SER A 353 -1.09 -25.72 -3.69
N ALA A 354 0.09 -25.27 -3.30
CA ALA A 354 1.16 -24.90 -4.24
C ALA A 354 1.63 -26.09 -5.07
N LEU A 355 1.81 -27.25 -4.44
CA LEU A 355 2.20 -28.49 -5.14
C LEU A 355 1.17 -28.89 -6.21
N ARG A 356 -0.12 -28.84 -5.88
CA ARG A 356 -1.20 -29.16 -6.83
C ARG A 356 -1.20 -28.21 -8.03
N THR A 357 -1.00 -26.92 -7.79
CA THR A 357 -0.95 -25.92 -8.88
C THR A 357 0.25 -26.17 -9.79
N LEU A 358 1.41 -26.45 -9.23
CA LEU A 358 2.63 -26.78 -10.01
C LEU A 358 2.47 -28.07 -10.84
N SER A 359 1.91 -29.14 -10.25
CA SER A 359 1.64 -30.39 -10.98
C SER A 359 0.62 -30.18 -12.14
N THR A 360 -0.41 -29.36 -11.94
CA THR A 360 -1.38 -29.03 -12.98
C THR A 360 -0.75 -28.18 -14.11
N GLU A 361 0.14 -27.27 -13.80
CA GLU A 361 0.88 -26.51 -14.81
C GLU A 361 1.84 -27.41 -15.62
N VAL A 362 2.59 -28.30 -14.94
CA VAL A 362 3.46 -29.27 -15.62
C VAL A 362 2.64 -30.19 -16.53
N ALA A 363 1.52 -30.73 -16.07
CA ALA A 363 0.64 -31.57 -16.86
C ALA A 363 0.11 -30.86 -18.14
N LYS A 364 -0.22 -29.57 -18.03
CA LYS A 364 -0.62 -28.77 -19.21
C LYS A 364 0.51 -28.60 -20.22
N TYR A 365 1.75 -28.44 -19.76
CA TYR A 365 2.91 -28.40 -20.66
C TYR A 365 3.14 -29.76 -21.34
N ASP A 366 2.99 -30.86 -20.61
CA ASP A 366 3.13 -32.22 -21.17
C ASP A 366 2.05 -32.52 -22.22
N GLU A 367 0.77 -32.11 -21.97
CA GLU A 367 -0.31 -32.22 -22.98
C GLU A 367 -0.02 -31.42 -24.29
N VAL A 368 0.52 -30.18 -24.12
CA VAL A 368 0.88 -29.34 -25.27
C VAL A 368 2.03 -29.96 -26.06
N PHE A 369 3.05 -30.52 -25.39
CA PHE A 369 4.16 -31.22 -26.02
C PHE A 369 3.72 -32.51 -26.73
N THR A 370 2.76 -33.26 -26.17
CA THR A 370 2.20 -34.47 -26.78
C THR A 370 1.44 -34.12 -28.06
N ARG A 371 0.57 -33.09 -28.04
CA ARG A 371 -0.16 -32.61 -29.23
C ARG A 371 0.76 -32.13 -30.35
N ILE A 372 1.89 -31.46 -30.00
CA ILE A 372 2.87 -31.02 -31.01
C ILE A 372 3.61 -32.23 -31.66
N LYS A 373 3.79 -33.35 -30.94
CA LYS A 373 4.38 -34.58 -31.51
C LYS A 373 3.42 -35.35 -32.38
N GLU A 374 2.12 -35.30 -32.10
CA GLU A 374 1.08 -35.97 -32.92
C GLU A 374 0.75 -35.22 -34.23
N THR A 375 1.14 -33.94 -34.35
CA THR A 375 0.94 -33.10 -35.52
C THR A 375 2.17 -33.00 -36.43
N ARG A 376 3.21 -33.80 -36.20
CA ARG A 376 4.38 -34.01 -37.06
C ARG A 376 4.40 -35.45 -37.59
#